data_8321603e5c7347162d7725cdcb1e9c66
#
_entry.id   8321603e5c7347162d7725cdcb1e9c66
#
_cell.length_a   1.000
_cell.length_b   1.000
_cell.length_c   1.000
_cell.angle_alpha   90.00
_cell.angle_beta   90.00
_cell.angle_gamma   90.00
#
_symmetry.space_group_name_H-M   'P 1'
#
loop_
_entity.id
_entity.type
_entity.pdbx_description
1 polymer ?
#
loop_
_entity_poly.entity_id
_entity_poly.type
_entity_poly.pdbx_seq_one_letter_code
_entity_poly.pdbx_strand_id
1 'polypeptide(L)'
;MGTRKLKKPLYLFFTCPLLLVICFIVAKPSFAATEKIIVVKQRGIRIYAQVLSGFESTTKARIRVVEPGSGPEANVQLIEAVHDSAAPLVFTIGQDSLARAAALKKSGLMDARILYAMALDPAEALPPGPTAAGVGMAIAPPVALDTLKKVLPSAKRIGVVYTVSKTGYIYSALVKAARQRGMAVKGIAVSGPRQFAPALDKLAGKIDVLYMLPDITVLDSINLEYMMEFSLERRVPVFAISGKYVENGALLALSLNPYDIGRQAGEMANRILSGRQARGWMEFARGGALSINLRVARILGIKVPEEAIKTAVEIVK
;
A
#
# COMPACT_ATOMS: atom_id res chain seq x y z
N MET A 1 9.58 -64.28 89.49
CA MET A 1 8.64 -63.19 89.81
C MET A 1 8.31 -62.51 88.53
N GLY A 2 7.08 -62.61 88.11
CA GLY A 2 6.37 -61.74 87.20
C GLY A 2 6.77 -61.63 85.74
N THR A 3 6.39 -62.61 84.94
CA THR A 3 6.43 -62.50 83.47
C THR A 3 5.11 -61.89 82.94
N ARG A 4 5.14 -60.73 82.36
CA ARG A 4 3.99 -60.16 81.65
C ARG A 4 4.17 -60.32 80.14
N LYS A 5 3.24 -61.03 79.53
CA LYS A 5 3.09 -61.23 78.06
C LYS A 5 2.77 -59.97 77.36
N LEU A 6 3.50 -59.62 76.30
CA LEU A 6 3.16 -58.56 75.35
C LEU A 6 2.09 -59.07 74.35
N LYS A 7 1.01 -58.39 74.25
CA LYS A 7 0.02 -58.55 73.19
C LYS A 7 0.45 -57.66 71.98
N LYS A 8 0.48 -58.26 70.78
CA LYS A 8 0.73 -57.59 69.53
C LYS A 8 -0.54 -56.82 69.07
N PRO A 9 -0.49 -55.57 68.63
CA PRO A 9 -1.62 -54.92 67.99
C PRO A 9 -1.70 -55.29 66.51
N LEU A 10 -2.91 -55.59 66.09
CA LEU A 10 -3.36 -55.90 64.76
C LEU A 10 -3.45 -54.56 63.94
N TYR A 11 -2.61 -54.40 62.91
CA TYR A 11 -2.67 -53.26 62.02
C TYR A 11 -3.78 -53.47 61.01
N LEU A 12 -4.82 -52.70 61.16
CA LEU A 12 -5.93 -52.54 60.15
C LEU A 12 -5.46 -51.64 59.00
N PHE A 13 -5.24 -52.22 57.83
CA PHE A 13 -4.93 -51.45 56.60
C PHE A 13 -6.18 -50.71 56.16
N PHE A 14 -6.26 -49.40 56.41
CA PHE A 14 -7.20 -48.51 55.75
C PHE A 14 -6.63 -48.14 54.36
N THR A 15 -7.12 -48.78 53.33
CA THR A 15 -6.95 -48.33 51.93
C THR A 15 -7.84 -47.14 51.68
N CYS A 16 -7.25 -45.95 51.67
CA CYS A 16 -7.88 -44.72 51.24
C CYS A 16 -7.91 -44.70 49.71
N PRO A 17 -9.08 -44.73 49.04
CA PRO A 17 -9.11 -44.52 47.57
C PRO A 17 -8.85 -43.05 47.30
N LEU A 18 -7.68 -42.75 46.71
CA LEU A 18 -7.31 -41.46 46.20
C LEU A 18 -8.27 -41.10 45.02
N LEU A 19 -9.28 -40.33 45.27
CA LEU A 19 -10.20 -39.79 44.27
C LEU A 19 -9.44 -38.76 43.41
N LEU A 20 -8.95 -39.24 42.28
CA LEU A 20 -8.33 -38.40 41.25
C LEU A 20 -9.42 -37.58 40.56
N VAL A 21 -9.70 -36.39 41.09
CA VAL A 21 -10.59 -35.43 40.43
C VAL A 21 -9.84 -34.88 39.23
N ILE A 22 -10.03 -35.53 38.08
CA ILE A 22 -9.59 -34.99 36.78
C ILE A 22 -10.52 -33.81 36.47
N CYS A 23 -10.06 -32.60 36.81
CA CYS A 23 -10.66 -31.37 36.31
C CYS A 23 -10.47 -31.31 34.78
N PHE A 24 -11.43 -31.83 34.01
CA PHE A 24 -11.56 -31.52 32.61
C PHE A 24 -11.81 -30.01 32.52
N ILE A 25 -10.75 -29.24 32.32
CA ILE A 25 -10.87 -27.88 31.81
C ILE A 25 -11.38 -28.03 30.38
N VAL A 26 -12.71 -28.04 30.25
CA VAL A 26 -13.37 -27.84 28.96
C VAL A 26 -12.98 -26.43 28.54
N ALA A 27 -11.89 -26.31 27.81
CA ALA A 27 -11.60 -25.11 27.06
C ALA A 27 -12.80 -24.88 26.14
N LYS A 28 -13.70 -23.99 26.55
CA LYS A 28 -14.75 -23.50 25.65
C LYS A 28 -14.02 -23.05 24.39
N PRO A 29 -14.40 -23.57 23.20
CA PRO A 29 -13.86 -22.98 21.99
C PRO A 29 -14.27 -21.50 22.06
N SER A 30 -13.30 -20.64 22.27
CA SER A 30 -13.48 -19.23 22.06
C SER A 30 -13.81 -19.10 20.57
N PHE A 31 -15.09 -19.09 20.25
CA PHE A 31 -15.55 -18.51 18.99
C PHE A 31 -15.07 -17.06 19.07
N ALA A 32 -13.84 -16.83 18.60
CA ALA A 32 -13.36 -15.48 18.35
C ALA A 32 -14.45 -14.81 17.54
N ALA A 33 -15.14 -13.86 18.15
CA ALA A 33 -16.13 -13.05 17.46
C ALA A 33 -15.42 -12.57 16.21
N THR A 34 -15.93 -12.96 15.04
CA THR A 34 -15.26 -12.66 13.76
C THR A 34 -15.19 -11.15 13.68
N GLU A 35 -14.00 -10.61 13.91
CA GLU A 35 -13.78 -9.16 13.97
C GLU A 35 -14.34 -8.51 12.71
N LYS A 36 -15.11 -7.45 12.88
CA LYS A 36 -15.70 -6.73 11.77
C LYS A 36 -14.73 -5.62 11.31
N ILE A 37 -14.68 -5.41 10.02
CA ILE A 37 -14.00 -4.26 9.40
C ILE A 37 -15.08 -3.38 8.76
N ILE A 38 -15.05 -2.09 9.08
CA ILE A 38 -15.84 -1.12 8.34
C ILE A 38 -15.02 -0.66 7.13
N VAL A 39 -15.56 -0.85 5.94
CA VAL A 39 -14.96 -0.34 4.71
C VAL A 39 -15.67 0.93 4.28
N VAL A 40 -14.91 2.01 4.11
CA VAL A 40 -15.44 3.32 3.71
C VAL A 40 -14.93 3.67 2.32
N LYS A 41 -15.85 3.90 1.39
CA LYS A 41 -15.53 4.34 0.04
C LYS A 41 -16.62 5.24 -0.54
N GLN A 42 -16.27 6.07 -1.51
CA GLN A 42 -17.25 6.82 -2.29
C GLN A 42 -18.03 5.90 -3.23
N ARG A 43 -19.33 6.23 -3.40
CA ARG A 43 -20.22 5.54 -4.33
C ARG A 43 -19.84 5.84 -5.78
N GLY A 44 -20.05 4.87 -6.67
CA GLY A 44 -19.96 5.05 -8.12
C GLY A 44 -18.54 5.08 -8.72
N ILE A 45 -17.49 5.02 -7.91
CA ILE A 45 -16.10 4.98 -8.39
C ILE A 45 -15.70 3.55 -8.68
N ARG A 46 -15.66 3.17 -9.97
CA ARG A 46 -15.37 1.79 -10.43
C ARG A 46 -14.03 1.25 -9.91
N ILE A 47 -13.00 2.08 -9.87
CA ILE A 47 -11.69 1.71 -9.34
C ILE A 47 -11.78 1.27 -7.86
N TYR A 48 -12.61 1.95 -7.05
CA TYR A 48 -12.78 1.61 -5.63
C TYR A 48 -13.51 0.27 -5.44
N ALA A 49 -14.42 -0.08 -6.37
CA ALA A 49 -15.05 -1.40 -6.36
C ALA A 49 -14.04 -2.53 -6.64
N GLN A 50 -13.06 -2.31 -7.53
CA GLN A 50 -11.98 -3.27 -7.78
C GLN A 50 -11.08 -3.45 -6.55
N VAL A 51 -10.74 -2.36 -5.86
CA VAL A 51 -9.98 -2.42 -4.59
C VAL A 51 -10.77 -3.21 -3.53
N LEU A 52 -12.06 -2.91 -3.39
CA LEU A 52 -12.92 -3.64 -2.45
C LEU A 52 -12.94 -5.15 -2.76
N SER A 53 -13.15 -5.53 -4.02
CA SER A 53 -13.14 -6.94 -4.43
C SER A 53 -11.80 -7.63 -4.14
N GLY A 54 -10.68 -6.96 -4.37
CA GLY A 54 -9.37 -7.47 -3.99
C GLY A 54 -9.21 -7.63 -2.47
N PHE A 55 -9.72 -6.67 -1.69
CA PHE A 55 -9.70 -6.72 -0.24
C PHE A 55 -10.52 -7.90 0.31
N GLU A 56 -11.73 -8.09 -0.20
CA GLU A 56 -12.62 -9.20 0.14
C GLU A 56 -12.00 -10.56 -0.16
N SER A 57 -11.21 -10.67 -1.23
CA SER A 57 -10.60 -11.94 -1.63
C SER A 57 -9.50 -12.44 -0.66
N THR A 58 -8.98 -11.59 0.21
CA THR A 58 -7.86 -11.94 1.10
C THR A 58 -8.14 -11.69 2.58
N THR A 59 -9.07 -10.78 2.92
CA THR A 59 -9.43 -10.57 4.33
C THR A 59 -10.20 -11.76 4.89
N LYS A 60 -9.91 -12.11 6.15
CA LYS A 60 -10.60 -13.18 6.90
C LYS A 60 -11.71 -12.65 7.79
N ALA A 61 -11.77 -11.35 7.98
CA ALA A 61 -12.76 -10.69 8.81
C ALA A 61 -14.07 -10.45 8.05
N ARG A 62 -15.18 -10.38 8.77
CA ARG A 62 -16.45 -9.89 8.22
C ARG A 62 -16.29 -8.39 7.91
N ILE A 63 -16.83 -7.96 6.78
CA ILE A 63 -16.84 -6.57 6.39
C ILE A 63 -18.24 -5.99 6.35
N ARG A 64 -18.36 -4.70 6.67
CA ARG A 64 -19.54 -3.87 6.41
C ARG A 64 -19.10 -2.68 5.58
N VAL A 65 -19.66 -2.52 4.40
CA VAL A 65 -19.33 -1.39 3.50
C VAL A 65 -20.24 -0.23 3.84
N VAL A 66 -19.65 0.95 3.99
CA VAL A 66 -20.32 2.22 4.18
C VAL A 66 -19.93 3.14 3.04
N GLU A 67 -20.91 3.66 2.35
CA GLU A 67 -20.76 4.63 1.26
C GLU A 67 -21.38 5.96 1.68
N PRO A 68 -20.68 6.74 2.51
CA PRO A 68 -21.24 7.97 3.04
C PRO A 68 -21.54 8.95 1.91
N GLY A 69 -22.68 9.61 2.01
CA GLY A 69 -22.99 10.74 1.15
C GLY A 69 -22.06 11.94 1.40
N SER A 70 -22.40 13.07 0.84
CA SER A 70 -21.76 14.36 1.13
C SER A 70 -22.43 15.02 2.35
N GLY A 71 -21.66 15.84 3.08
CA GLY A 71 -22.16 16.61 4.21
C GLY A 71 -22.02 15.95 5.62
N PRO A 72 -22.59 16.59 6.64
CA PRO A 72 -22.46 16.16 8.04
C PRO A 72 -23.04 14.78 8.34
N GLU A 73 -24.16 14.43 7.70
CA GLU A 73 -24.83 13.14 7.87
C GLU A 73 -23.93 11.94 7.53
N ALA A 74 -23.00 12.14 6.62
CA ALA A 74 -22.01 11.13 6.25
C ALA A 74 -21.08 10.75 7.42
N ASN A 75 -20.83 11.68 8.35
CA ASN A 75 -20.06 11.41 9.55
C ASN A 75 -20.87 10.56 10.54
N VAL A 76 -22.16 10.87 10.70
CA VAL A 76 -23.07 10.12 11.57
C VAL A 76 -23.13 8.66 11.11
N GLN A 77 -23.35 8.41 9.81
CA GLN A 77 -23.38 7.05 9.26
C GLN A 77 -22.11 6.25 9.56
N LEU A 78 -20.95 6.88 9.47
CA LEU A 78 -19.68 6.21 9.76
C LEU A 78 -19.50 5.95 11.26
N ILE A 79 -19.83 6.91 12.11
CA ILE A 79 -19.77 6.77 13.58
C ILE A 79 -20.69 5.63 14.03
N GLU A 80 -21.95 5.62 13.61
CA GLU A 80 -22.91 4.57 13.94
C GLU A 80 -22.40 3.20 13.46
N ALA A 81 -21.90 3.09 12.23
CA ALA A 81 -21.39 1.84 11.70
C ALA A 81 -20.23 1.28 12.53
N VAL A 82 -19.33 2.14 13.01
CA VAL A 82 -18.20 1.74 13.86
C VAL A 82 -18.66 1.35 15.25
N HIS A 83 -19.54 2.15 15.88
CA HIS A 83 -20.08 1.90 17.20
C HIS A 83 -20.90 0.61 17.25
N ASP A 84 -21.89 0.45 16.37
CA ASP A 84 -22.79 -0.73 16.33
C ASP A 84 -22.04 -2.04 16.13
N SER A 85 -20.89 -2.00 15.44
CA SER A 85 -20.11 -3.19 15.17
C SER A 85 -18.94 -3.39 16.12
N ALA A 86 -18.64 -2.41 16.99
CA ALA A 86 -17.42 -2.37 17.80
C ALA A 86 -16.18 -2.69 16.95
N ALA A 87 -16.13 -2.15 15.71
CA ALA A 87 -15.13 -2.50 14.72
C ALA A 87 -13.73 -2.03 15.14
N PRO A 88 -12.75 -2.91 15.27
CA PRO A 88 -11.39 -2.53 15.65
C PRO A 88 -10.61 -1.87 14.51
N LEU A 89 -11.11 -1.96 13.26
CA LEU A 89 -10.45 -1.50 12.07
C LEU A 89 -11.43 -0.86 11.08
N VAL A 90 -11.06 0.31 10.58
CA VAL A 90 -11.72 0.99 9.46
C VAL A 90 -10.78 0.98 8.26
N PHE A 91 -11.21 0.40 7.15
CA PHE A 91 -10.51 0.44 5.88
C PHE A 91 -11.09 1.54 4.99
N THR A 92 -10.29 2.52 4.63
CA THR A 92 -10.70 3.65 3.78
C THR A 92 -10.12 3.50 2.38
N ILE A 93 -10.96 3.68 1.36
CA ILE A 93 -10.57 3.66 -0.04
C ILE A 93 -10.75 5.07 -0.62
N GLY A 94 -9.63 5.72 -0.95
CA GLY A 94 -9.58 7.07 -1.48
C GLY A 94 -9.25 8.14 -0.43
N GLN A 95 -8.81 9.32 -0.93
CA GLN A 95 -8.36 10.44 -0.10
C GLN A 95 -9.46 10.97 0.83
N ASP A 96 -10.67 11.21 0.31
CA ASP A 96 -11.76 11.78 1.09
C ASP A 96 -12.24 10.85 2.21
N SER A 97 -12.30 9.54 1.92
CA SER A 97 -12.63 8.53 2.93
C SER A 97 -11.60 8.49 4.05
N LEU A 98 -10.30 8.63 3.69
CA LEU A 98 -9.22 8.70 4.66
C LEU A 98 -9.30 9.98 5.49
N ALA A 99 -9.48 11.13 4.87
CA ALA A 99 -9.59 12.41 5.56
C ALA A 99 -10.75 12.42 6.56
N ARG A 100 -11.90 11.87 6.17
CA ARG A 100 -13.08 11.74 7.04
C ARG A 100 -12.78 10.87 8.26
N ALA A 101 -12.25 9.66 8.06
CA ALA A 101 -11.93 8.75 9.15
C ALA A 101 -10.86 9.34 10.08
N ALA A 102 -9.85 10.01 9.54
CA ALA A 102 -8.80 10.67 10.32
C ALA A 102 -9.36 11.83 11.17
N ALA A 103 -10.28 12.64 10.62
CA ALA A 103 -10.94 13.72 11.34
C ALA A 103 -11.78 13.19 12.52
N LEU A 104 -12.56 12.13 12.31
CA LEU A 104 -13.35 11.48 13.37
C LEU A 104 -12.46 10.88 14.47
N LYS A 105 -11.34 10.27 14.09
CA LYS A 105 -10.37 9.76 15.07
C LYS A 105 -9.72 10.89 15.86
N LYS A 106 -9.35 11.97 15.21
CA LYS A 106 -8.74 13.16 15.86
C LYS A 106 -9.69 13.83 16.87
N SER A 107 -10.99 13.85 16.57
CA SER A 107 -12.02 14.41 17.47
C SER A 107 -12.45 13.45 18.59
N GLY A 108 -11.90 12.23 18.67
CA GLY A 108 -12.29 11.24 19.68
C GLY A 108 -13.62 10.54 19.40
N LEU A 109 -14.26 10.79 18.26
CA LEU A 109 -15.52 10.19 17.88
C LEU A 109 -15.37 8.78 17.27
N MET A 110 -14.14 8.34 17.01
CA MET A 110 -13.82 7.02 16.48
C MET A 110 -12.49 6.53 17.07
N ASP A 111 -12.49 5.37 17.71
CA ASP A 111 -11.27 4.76 18.28
C ASP A 111 -10.67 3.67 17.38
N ALA A 112 -11.40 3.18 16.39
CA ALA A 112 -10.92 2.17 15.45
C ALA A 112 -9.58 2.57 14.80
N ARG A 113 -8.74 1.57 14.52
CA ARG A 113 -7.51 1.76 13.73
C ARG A 113 -7.87 2.05 12.28
N ILE A 114 -7.02 2.80 11.59
CA ILE A 114 -7.25 3.14 10.18
C ILE A 114 -6.27 2.34 9.32
N LEU A 115 -6.82 1.67 8.31
CA LEU A 115 -6.11 1.13 7.16
C LEU A 115 -6.57 1.91 5.93
N TYR A 116 -5.65 2.30 5.04
CA TYR A 116 -6.03 3.05 3.84
C TYR A 116 -5.43 2.46 2.56
N ALA A 117 -6.10 2.73 1.44
CA ALA A 117 -5.60 2.52 0.09
C ALA A 117 -6.14 3.62 -0.84
N MET A 118 -5.51 3.81 -1.99
CA MET A 118 -5.91 4.79 -3.01
C MET A 118 -5.96 6.24 -2.50
N ALA A 119 -5.18 6.58 -1.49
CA ALA A 119 -4.97 7.95 -1.05
C ALA A 119 -3.71 8.51 -1.72
N LEU A 120 -3.86 9.63 -2.43
CA LEU A 120 -2.76 10.27 -3.15
C LEU A 120 -1.79 10.98 -2.20
N ASP A 121 -2.33 11.57 -1.15
CA ASP A 121 -1.57 12.29 -0.13
C ASP A 121 -2.06 11.92 1.27
N PRO A 122 -1.70 10.73 1.76
CA PRO A 122 -2.15 10.30 3.08
C PRO A 122 -1.59 11.20 4.21
N ALA A 123 -0.44 11.86 4.00
CA ALA A 123 0.17 12.74 5.00
C ALA A 123 -0.64 14.01 5.25
N GLU A 124 -1.44 14.47 4.28
CA GLU A 124 -2.35 15.59 4.46
C GLU A 124 -3.49 15.27 5.45
N ALA A 125 -3.96 14.03 5.42
CA ALA A 125 -5.07 13.59 6.27
C ALA A 125 -4.62 13.05 7.63
N LEU A 126 -3.44 12.45 7.68
CA LEU A 126 -2.95 11.72 8.86
C LEU A 126 -1.86 12.51 9.58
N PRO A 127 -1.92 12.62 10.92
CA PRO A 127 -0.81 13.15 11.69
C PRO A 127 0.42 12.23 11.56
N PRO A 128 1.64 12.76 11.75
CA PRO A 128 2.84 11.95 11.83
C PRO A 128 2.72 10.89 12.92
N GLY A 129 3.10 9.64 12.60
CA GLY A 129 3.15 8.56 13.59
C GLY A 129 2.39 7.29 13.20
N PRO A 130 2.31 6.30 14.10
CA PRO A 130 1.77 4.96 13.82
C PRO A 130 0.23 4.88 13.88
N THR A 131 -0.47 5.97 13.64
CA THR A 131 -1.94 6.07 13.79
C THR A 131 -2.72 5.38 12.69
N ALA A 132 -2.12 5.13 11.55
CA ALA A 132 -2.73 4.46 10.41
C ALA A 132 -1.71 3.60 9.66
N ALA A 133 -2.21 2.57 8.99
CA ALA A 133 -1.45 1.75 8.06
C ALA A 133 -2.07 1.86 6.66
N GLY A 134 -1.32 1.57 5.59
CA GLY A 134 -1.90 1.63 4.26
C GLY A 134 -1.02 1.11 3.14
N VAL A 135 -1.62 1.02 1.96
CA VAL A 135 -0.93 0.73 0.70
C VAL A 135 -0.84 2.03 -0.09
N GLY A 136 0.38 2.48 -0.33
CA GLY A 136 0.64 3.73 -1.04
C GLY A 136 0.40 3.64 -2.54
N MET A 137 0.31 4.79 -3.19
CA MET A 137 0.06 4.95 -4.63
C MET A 137 1.34 4.86 -5.49
N ALA A 138 2.41 4.32 -4.94
CA ALA A 138 3.65 4.07 -5.67
C ALA A 138 4.00 2.58 -5.65
N ILE A 139 4.46 2.07 -6.79
CA ILE A 139 4.99 0.71 -6.88
C ILE A 139 6.36 0.67 -6.19
N ALA A 140 6.64 -0.45 -5.51
CA ALA A 140 7.90 -0.65 -4.82
C ALA A 140 9.10 -0.35 -5.76
N PRO A 141 10.00 0.57 -5.39
CA PRO A 141 11.13 0.96 -6.24
C PRO A 141 11.97 -0.21 -6.78
N PRO A 142 12.23 -1.29 -6.02
CA PRO A 142 12.89 -2.46 -6.57
C PRO A 142 12.17 -3.05 -7.79
N VAL A 143 10.84 -3.20 -7.73
CA VAL A 143 10.01 -3.75 -8.81
C VAL A 143 10.02 -2.81 -10.02
N ALA A 144 9.85 -1.51 -9.79
CA ALA A 144 9.90 -0.51 -10.86
C ALA A 144 11.25 -0.50 -11.58
N LEU A 145 12.36 -0.57 -10.84
CA LEU A 145 13.71 -0.60 -11.42
C LEU A 145 14.02 -1.90 -12.16
N ASP A 146 13.53 -3.04 -11.67
CA ASP A 146 13.68 -4.33 -12.36
C ASP A 146 12.88 -4.33 -13.67
N THR A 147 11.69 -3.72 -13.68
CA THR A 147 10.91 -3.50 -14.91
C THR A 147 11.60 -2.54 -15.86
N LEU A 148 12.14 -1.43 -15.35
CA LEU A 148 12.93 -0.49 -16.16
C LEU A 148 14.11 -1.20 -16.85
N LYS A 149 14.87 -2.00 -16.12
CA LYS A 149 15.99 -2.76 -16.67
C LYS A 149 15.60 -3.78 -17.75
N LYS A 150 14.40 -4.37 -17.65
CA LYS A 150 13.87 -5.27 -18.68
C LYS A 150 13.58 -4.52 -19.98
N VAL A 151 13.05 -3.30 -19.90
CA VAL A 151 12.68 -2.50 -21.08
C VAL A 151 13.86 -1.70 -21.61
N LEU A 152 14.69 -1.15 -20.73
CA LEU A 152 15.87 -0.33 -21.02
C LEU A 152 17.12 -0.88 -20.31
N PRO A 153 17.74 -1.98 -20.80
CA PRO A 153 18.86 -2.63 -20.13
C PRO A 153 20.09 -1.71 -19.95
N SER A 154 20.30 -0.76 -20.87
CA SER A 154 21.42 0.18 -20.86
C SER A 154 21.25 1.37 -19.93
N ALA A 155 20.02 1.64 -19.44
CA ALA A 155 19.75 2.78 -18.57
C ALA A 155 20.46 2.62 -17.21
N LYS A 156 21.25 3.61 -16.84
CA LYS A 156 21.99 3.67 -15.57
C LYS A 156 21.73 4.94 -14.78
N ARG A 157 21.33 6.03 -15.45
CA ARG A 157 21.12 7.35 -14.86
C ARG A 157 19.64 7.72 -14.91
N ILE A 158 18.99 7.74 -13.78
CA ILE A 158 17.56 8.03 -13.66
C ILE A 158 17.38 9.46 -13.20
N GLY A 159 16.58 10.25 -13.93
CA GLY A 159 16.15 11.58 -13.54
C GLY A 159 14.81 11.55 -12.83
N VAL A 160 14.64 12.41 -11.83
CA VAL A 160 13.38 12.56 -11.08
C VAL A 160 13.19 14.02 -10.72
N VAL A 161 12.01 14.57 -10.96
CA VAL A 161 11.56 15.84 -10.37
C VAL A 161 10.48 15.52 -9.35
N TYR A 162 10.60 16.06 -8.13
CA TYR A 162 9.74 15.68 -7.01
C TYR A 162 9.56 16.80 -6.00
N THR A 163 8.49 16.71 -5.20
CA THR A 163 8.25 17.59 -4.06
C THR A 163 8.63 16.87 -2.76
N VAL A 164 9.49 17.48 -1.94
CA VAL A 164 10.02 16.82 -0.73
C VAL A 164 8.91 16.35 0.21
N SER A 165 7.91 17.19 0.44
CA SER A 165 6.80 16.91 1.37
C SER A 165 5.83 15.84 0.86
N LYS A 166 5.73 15.62 -0.46
CA LYS A 166 4.76 14.69 -1.07
C LYS A 166 5.40 13.35 -1.46
N THR A 167 6.49 13.40 -2.23
CA THR A 167 7.12 12.21 -2.81
C THR A 167 8.58 12.01 -2.43
N GLY A 168 9.12 12.81 -1.49
CA GLY A 168 10.50 12.68 -1.00
C GLY A 168 10.81 11.30 -0.41
N TYR A 169 9.83 10.64 0.22
CA TYR A 169 10.00 9.27 0.73
C TYR A 169 10.15 8.25 -0.41
N ILE A 170 9.43 8.44 -1.54
CA ILE A 170 9.55 7.58 -2.72
C ILE A 170 10.92 7.79 -3.35
N TYR A 171 11.34 9.06 -3.50
CA TYR A 171 12.66 9.40 -4.00
C TYR A 171 13.77 8.74 -3.16
N SER A 172 13.71 8.84 -1.85
CA SER A 172 14.70 8.23 -0.95
C SER A 172 14.74 6.70 -1.09
N ALA A 173 13.58 6.05 -1.18
CA ALA A 173 13.48 4.61 -1.43
C ALA A 173 14.03 4.23 -2.82
N LEU A 174 13.77 5.05 -3.85
CA LEU A 174 14.27 4.86 -5.22
C LEU A 174 15.79 4.96 -5.27
N VAL A 175 16.39 5.96 -4.62
CA VAL A 175 17.86 6.11 -4.52
C VAL A 175 18.49 4.88 -3.90
N LYS A 176 17.94 4.39 -2.78
CA LYS A 176 18.42 3.18 -2.11
C LYS A 176 18.35 1.94 -3.03
N ALA A 177 17.21 1.73 -3.67
CA ALA A 177 16.98 0.58 -4.56
C ALA A 177 17.86 0.64 -5.83
N ALA A 178 18.05 1.84 -6.41
CA ALA A 178 18.88 2.06 -7.59
C ALA A 178 20.35 1.76 -7.31
N ARG A 179 20.88 2.23 -6.16
CA ARG A 179 22.25 1.95 -5.75
C ARG A 179 22.54 0.44 -5.67
N GLN A 180 21.61 -0.33 -5.15
CA GLN A 180 21.71 -1.81 -5.07
C GLN A 180 21.76 -2.49 -6.44
N ARG A 181 21.33 -1.78 -7.51
CA ARG A 181 21.26 -2.25 -8.91
C ARG A 181 22.32 -1.64 -9.80
N GLY A 182 23.30 -0.91 -9.23
CA GLY A 182 24.33 -0.21 -9.99
C GLY A 182 23.80 0.93 -10.85
N MET A 183 22.68 1.55 -10.43
CA MET A 183 22.04 2.70 -11.06
C MET A 183 22.20 3.95 -10.20
N ALA A 184 22.27 5.11 -10.83
CA ALA A 184 22.30 6.41 -10.17
C ALA A 184 20.99 7.15 -10.35
N VAL A 185 20.50 7.81 -9.30
CA VAL A 185 19.31 8.67 -9.37
C VAL A 185 19.72 10.11 -9.15
N LYS A 186 19.35 10.98 -10.08
CA LYS A 186 19.50 12.42 -9.99
C LYS A 186 18.14 13.07 -9.79
N GLY A 187 17.84 13.45 -8.55
CA GLY A 187 16.59 14.14 -8.21
C GLY A 187 16.77 15.65 -8.15
N ILE A 188 15.74 16.38 -8.59
CA ILE A 188 15.63 17.82 -8.37
C ILE A 188 14.35 18.06 -7.61
N ALA A 189 14.50 18.56 -6.37
CA ALA A 189 13.38 18.95 -5.54
C ALA A 189 12.81 20.29 -6.00
N VAL A 190 11.49 20.38 -6.04
CA VAL A 190 10.73 21.57 -6.37
C VAL A 190 9.64 21.84 -5.33
N SER A 191 9.18 23.08 -5.24
CA SER A 191 8.14 23.49 -4.29
C SER A 191 6.78 23.74 -4.94
N GLY A 192 6.70 23.65 -6.28
CA GLY A 192 5.47 23.88 -7.02
C GLY A 192 5.61 23.68 -8.53
N PRO A 193 4.50 23.71 -9.26
CA PRO A 193 4.44 23.32 -10.67
C PRO A 193 5.30 24.22 -11.59
N ARG A 194 5.39 25.51 -11.28
CA ARG A 194 6.18 26.47 -12.08
C ARG A 194 7.69 26.16 -12.11
N GLN A 195 8.18 25.39 -11.16
CA GLN A 195 9.60 25.01 -11.09
C GLN A 195 9.92 23.72 -11.86
N PHE A 196 8.90 23.01 -12.37
CA PHE A 196 9.06 21.73 -13.02
C PHE A 196 9.91 21.81 -14.30
N ALA A 197 9.53 22.66 -15.25
CA ALA A 197 10.24 22.80 -16.52
C ALA A 197 11.73 23.20 -16.32
N PRO A 198 12.08 24.25 -15.52
CA PRO A 198 13.47 24.56 -15.22
C PRO A 198 14.24 23.45 -14.51
N ALA A 199 13.56 22.64 -13.69
CA ALA A 199 14.17 21.48 -13.05
C ALA A 199 14.45 20.37 -14.04
N LEU A 200 13.54 20.12 -14.97
CA LEU A 200 13.70 19.12 -16.02
C LEU A 200 14.86 19.48 -16.96
N ASP A 201 15.00 20.76 -17.35
CA ASP A 201 16.12 21.23 -18.18
C ASP A 201 17.49 20.99 -17.53
N LYS A 202 17.59 21.12 -16.21
CA LYS A 202 18.84 20.83 -15.48
C LYS A 202 19.23 19.35 -15.53
N LEU A 203 18.30 18.45 -15.89
CA LEU A 203 18.54 17.01 -16.08
C LEU A 203 19.01 16.67 -17.49
N ALA A 204 18.83 17.56 -18.48
CA ALA A 204 19.22 17.34 -19.86
C ALA A 204 20.69 16.90 -19.98
N GLY A 205 20.97 15.86 -20.78
CA GLY A 205 22.27 15.27 -20.96
C GLY A 205 22.87 14.52 -19.75
N LYS A 206 22.18 14.51 -18.62
CA LYS A 206 22.66 13.91 -17.36
C LYS A 206 21.94 12.63 -16.97
N ILE A 207 20.88 12.26 -17.68
CA ILE A 207 19.99 11.12 -17.40
C ILE A 207 19.77 10.29 -18.66
N ASP A 208 19.49 9.01 -18.47
CA ASP A 208 19.18 8.05 -19.54
C ASP A 208 17.65 7.81 -19.61
N VAL A 209 16.93 8.10 -18.54
CA VAL A 209 15.49 7.95 -18.41
C VAL A 209 14.94 8.93 -17.38
N LEU A 210 13.80 9.51 -17.65
CA LEU A 210 13.04 10.32 -16.70
C LEU A 210 12.00 9.42 -16.04
N TYR A 211 12.08 9.24 -14.71
CA TYR A 211 11.12 8.46 -13.94
C TYR A 211 10.09 9.38 -13.27
N MET A 212 8.84 9.24 -13.66
CA MET A 212 7.71 9.99 -13.15
C MET A 212 7.28 9.46 -11.79
N LEU A 213 7.21 10.30 -10.77
CA LEU A 213 6.62 9.96 -9.47
C LEU A 213 5.14 10.39 -9.42
N PRO A 214 4.30 9.75 -8.58
CA PRO A 214 2.91 10.18 -8.39
C PRO A 214 2.82 11.45 -7.54
N ASP A 215 3.33 12.55 -8.07
CA ASP A 215 3.42 13.86 -7.40
C ASP A 215 2.43 14.84 -8.00
N ILE A 216 1.28 14.99 -7.34
CA ILE A 216 0.19 15.86 -7.81
C ILE A 216 0.56 17.36 -7.87
N THR A 217 1.64 17.75 -7.19
CA THR A 217 2.11 19.15 -7.19
C THR A 217 2.74 19.54 -8.52
N VAL A 218 3.31 18.57 -9.23
CA VAL A 218 4.07 18.82 -10.47
C VAL A 218 3.44 18.18 -11.72
N LEU A 219 2.45 17.30 -11.55
CA LEU A 219 1.83 16.56 -12.66
C LEU A 219 0.51 17.25 -13.12
N ASP A 220 0.58 18.54 -13.45
CA ASP A 220 -0.48 19.21 -14.18
C ASP A 220 -0.36 18.98 -15.70
N SER A 221 -1.38 19.41 -16.47
CA SER A 221 -1.41 19.20 -17.92
C SER A 221 -0.27 19.90 -18.67
N ILE A 222 0.14 21.09 -18.22
CA ILE A 222 1.23 21.87 -18.83
C ILE A 222 2.56 21.17 -18.63
N ASN A 223 2.83 20.73 -17.41
CA ASN A 223 4.08 20.03 -17.09
C ASN A 223 4.16 18.65 -17.76
N LEU A 224 3.01 17.97 -17.93
CA LEU A 224 2.96 16.71 -18.66
C LEU A 224 3.28 16.90 -20.14
N GLU A 225 2.72 17.93 -20.78
CA GLU A 225 3.05 18.28 -22.17
C GLU A 225 4.54 18.59 -22.33
N TYR A 226 5.07 19.48 -21.49
CA TYR A 226 6.49 19.81 -21.47
C TYR A 226 7.40 18.58 -21.25
N MET A 227 6.99 17.65 -20.39
CA MET A 227 7.72 16.39 -20.16
C MET A 227 7.79 15.53 -21.42
N MET A 228 6.72 15.46 -22.21
CA MET A 228 6.70 14.68 -23.45
C MET A 228 7.51 15.36 -24.55
N GLU A 229 7.45 16.68 -24.67
CA GLU A 229 8.32 17.47 -25.57
C GLU A 229 9.78 17.28 -25.23
N PHE A 230 10.16 17.46 -23.96
CA PHE A 230 11.52 17.22 -23.49
C PHE A 230 12.01 15.81 -23.83
N SER A 231 11.15 14.80 -23.64
CA SER A 231 11.46 13.40 -23.98
C SER A 231 11.88 13.25 -25.43
N LEU A 232 11.11 13.83 -26.35
CA LEU A 232 11.37 13.73 -27.79
C LEU A 232 12.60 14.55 -28.22
N GLU A 233 12.68 15.80 -27.77
CA GLU A 233 13.79 16.70 -28.12
C GLU A 233 15.15 16.23 -27.60
N ARG A 234 15.18 15.78 -26.34
CA ARG A 234 16.43 15.35 -25.69
C ARG A 234 16.71 13.86 -25.84
N ARG A 235 15.82 13.12 -26.51
CA ARG A 235 15.88 11.66 -26.66
C ARG A 235 16.01 10.93 -25.33
N VAL A 236 15.30 11.42 -24.31
CA VAL A 236 15.26 10.85 -22.98
C VAL A 236 13.89 10.19 -22.78
N PRO A 237 13.78 8.85 -22.75
CA PRO A 237 12.51 8.18 -22.56
C PRO A 237 11.89 8.51 -21.19
N VAL A 238 10.54 8.57 -21.16
CA VAL A 238 9.78 8.71 -19.92
C VAL A 238 9.30 7.35 -19.45
N PHE A 239 9.57 7.03 -18.19
CA PHE A 239 8.96 5.93 -17.45
C PHE A 239 7.83 6.49 -16.57
N ALA A 240 6.61 6.25 -16.96
CA ALA A 240 5.41 6.81 -16.36
C ALA A 240 4.73 5.88 -15.33
N ILE A 241 3.74 6.42 -14.63
CA ILE A 241 2.99 5.73 -13.56
C ILE A 241 1.66 5.14 -14.03
N SER A 242 1.27 5.35 -15.28
CA SER A 242 0.00 4.86 -15.84
C SER A 242 0.09 4.69 -17.34
N GLY A 243 -0.60 3.67 -17.90
CA GLY A 243 -0.72 3.40 -19.33
C GLY A 243 -1.26 4.60 -20.12
N LYS A 244 -2.14 5.41 -19.52
CA LYS A 244 -2.63 6.65 -20.14
C LYS A 244 -1.49 7.58 -20.58
N TYR A 245 -0.38 7.64 -19.85
CA TYR A 245 0.77 8.46 -20.25
C TYR A 245 1.57 7.81 -21.38
N VAL A 246 1.49 6.48 -21.53
CA VAL A 246 2.09 5.76 -22.66
C VAL A 246 1.36 6.11 -23.97
N GLU A 247 0.03 6.21 -23.94
CA GLU A 247 -0.75 6.70 -25.06
C GLU A 247 -0.37 8.14 -25.44
N ASN A 248 -0.02 8.97 -24.45
CA ASN A 248 0.35 10.38 -24.60
C ASN A 248 1.84 10.64 -24.86
N GLY A 249 2.66 9.60 -25.10
CA GLY A 249 4.07 9.76 -25.50
C GLY A 249 5.13 9.28 -24.53
N ALA A 250 4.79 8.72 -23.37
CA ALA A 250 5.77 8.02 -22.54
C ALA A 250 6.19 6.71 -23.20
N LEU A 251 7.46 6.30 -23.03
CA LEU A 251 7.97 5.04 -23.58
C LEU A 251 7.37 3.83 -22.88
N LEU A 252 7.28 3.87 -21.56
CA LEU A 252 6.75 2.78 -20.75
C LEU A 252 6.03 3.32 -19.52
N ALA A 253 5.13 2.53 -19.00
CA ALA A 253 4.51 2.76 -17.69
C ALA A 253 4.39 1.46 -16.90
N LEU A 254 4.41 1.60 -15.58
CA LEU A 254 4.03 0.54 -14.67
C LEU A 254 2.83 1.03 -13.86
N SER A 255 1.64 0.58 -14.26
CA SER A 255 0.36 1.03 -13.72
C SER A 255 -0.02 0.20 -12.50
N LEU A 256 -0.53 0.86 -11.45
CA LEU A 256 -1.11 0.16 -10.31
C LEU A 256 -2.30 -0.70 -10.75
N ASN A 257 -2.43 -1.90 -10.18
CA ASN A 257 -3.61 -2.73 -10.30
C ASN A 257 -4.49 -2.54 -9.05
N PRO A 258 -5.68 -1.95 -9.17
CA PRO A 258 -6.54 -1.69 -8.03
C PRO A 258 -6.95 -2.94 -7.25
N TYR A 259 -7.18 -4.05 -7.95
CA TYR A 259 -7.49 -5.33 -7.31
C TYR A 259 -6.33 -5.84 -6.45
N ASP A 260 -5.10 -5.78 -6.94
CA ASP A 260 -3.91 -6.20 -6.18
C ASP A 260 -3.62 -5.27 -5.00
N ILE A 261 -3.88 -3.97 -5.12
CA ILE A 261 -3.87 -3.03 -3.99
C ILE A 261 -4.85 -3.48 -2.91
N GLY A 262 -6.06 -3.85 -3.30
CA GLY A 262 -7.07 -4.39 -2.39
C GLY A 262 -6.61 -5.67 -1.69
N ARG A 263 -6.06 -6.62 -2.45
CA ARG A 263 -5.51 -7.86 -1.89
C ARG A 263 -4.42 -7.58 -0.85
N GLN A 264 -3.49 -6.69 -1.17
CA GLN A 264 -2.42 -6.30 -0.25
C GLN A 264 -2.98 -5.66 1.02
N ALA A 265 -4.01 -4.81 0.90
CA ALA A 265 -4.69 -4.20 2.03
C ALA A 265 -5.41 -5.24 2.90
N GLY A 266 -6.05 -6.26 2.32
CA GLY A 266 -6.70 -7.35 3.06
C GLY A 266 -5.70 -8.22 3.83
N GLU A 267 -4.55 -8.52 3.24
CA GLU A 267 -3.44 -9.18 3.93
C GLU A 267 -2.91 -8.32 5.10
N MET A 268 -2.81 -7.01 4.90
CA MET A 268 -2.40 -6.06 5.95
C MET A 268 -3.45 -6.00 7.06
N ALA A 269 -4.74 -5.98 6.74
CA ALA A 269 -5.82 -6.04 7.71
C ALA A 269 -5.73 -7.28 8.61
N ASN A 270 -5.48 -8.46 8.02
CA ASN A 270 -5.30 -9.70 8.79
C ASN A 270 -4.10 -9.63 9.75
N ARG A 271 -2.98 -9.00 9.33
CA ARG A 271 -1.82 -8.78 10.22
C ARG A 271 -2.14 -7.81 11.35
N ILE A 272 -2.90 -6.76 11.06
CA ILE A 272 -3.34 -5.77 12.05
C ILE A 272 -4.23 -6.42 13.11
N LEU A 273 -5.24 -7.17 12.68
CA LEU A 273 -6.20 -7.82 13.57
C LEU A 273 -5.57 -8.94 14.41
N SER A 274 -4.60 -9.65 13.86
CA SER A 274 -3.86 -10.69 14.62
C SER A 274 -2.78 -10.16 15.56
N GLY A 275 -2.65 -8.85 15.73
CA GLY A 275 -1.62 -8.22 16.56
C GLY A 275 -0.20 -8.31 15.99
N ARG A 276 -0.01 -8.95 14.83
CA ARG A 276 1.26 -9.04 14.11
C ARG A 276 1.50 -7.78 13.28
N GLN A 277 1.40 -6.64 13.91
CA GLN A 277 1.51 -5.37 13.21
C GLN A 277 2.89 -5.20 12.60
N ALA A 278 2.95 -4.95 11.30
CA ALA A 278 4.11 -4.34 10.68
C ALA A 278 4.33 -2.97 11.34
N ARG A 279 5.53 -2.77 11.86
CA ARG A 279 6.01 -1.46 12.30
C ARG A 279 6.31 -0.61 11.06
N GLY A 280 5.30 -0.23 10.35
CA GLY A 280 5.44 0.53 9.14
C GLY A 280 4.04 0.85 8.67
N TRP A 281 3.71 2.09 8.72
CA TRP A 281 2.40 2.62 8.46
C TRP A 281 2.05 2.62 6.97
N MET A 282 3.04 2.47 6.07
CA MET A 282 2.78 2.44 4.64
C MET A 282 3.68 1.42 3.93
N GLU A 283 3.06 0.54 3.16
CA GLU A 283 3.74 -0.33 2.22
C GLU A 283 3.59 0.22 0.80
N PHE A 284 4.63 0.09 -0.01
CA PHE A 284 4.53 0.29 -1.46
C PHE A 284 3.68 -0.80 -2.09
N ALA A 285 3.01 -0.50 -3.20
CA ALA A 285 2.36 -1.51 -4.01
C ALA A 285 3.39 -2.52 -4.53
N ARG A 286 3.06 -3.82 -4.45
CA ARG A 286 4.00 -4.92 -4.73
C ARG A 286 4.23 -5.19 -6.21
N GLY A 287 3.38 -4.65 -7.09
CA GLY A 287 3.48 -4.88 -8.53
C GLY A 287 2.61 -3.94 -9.32
N GLY A 288 2.67 -4.09 -10.64
CA GLY A 288 1.89 -3.29 -11.56
C GLY A 288 1.85 -3.90 -12.96
N ALA A 289 1.00 -3.34 -13.81
CA ALA A 289 0.81 -3.71 -15.21
C ALA A 289 1.74 -2.89 -16.10
N LEU A 290 2.58 -3.55 -16.90
CA LEU A 290 3.51 -2.92 -17.81
C LEU A 290 2.80 -2.53 -19.11
N SER A 291 2.89 -1.25 -19.51
CA SER A 291 2.52 -0.74 -20.83
C SER A 291 3.75 -0.22 -21.56
N ILE A 292 3.85 -0.44 -22.87
CA ILE A 292 5.01 -0.03 -23.70
C ILE A 292 4.52 0.65 -24.97
N ASN A 293 5.19 1.75 -25.37
CA ASN A 293 4.96 2.44 -26.63
C ASN A 293 6.10 2.18 -27.62
N LEU A 294 5.86 1.27 -28.57
CA LEU A 294 6.83 0.91 -29.60
C LEU A 294 7.00 2.02 -30.66
N ARG A 295 6.01 2.89 -30.83
CA ARG A 295 6.11 4.07 -31.70
C ARG A 295 7.13 5.06 -31.13
N VAL A 296 7.01 5.38 -29.84
CA VAL A 296 7.99 6.23 -29.13
C VAL A 296 9.37 5.57 -29.12
N ALA A 297 9.46 4.27 -28.85
CA ALA A 297 10.72 3.54 -28.92
C ALA A 297 11.43 3.75 -30.26
N ARG A 298 10.69 3.63 -31.36
CA ARG A 298 11.22 3.85 -32.74
C ARG A 298 11.70 5.27 -32.96
N ILE A 299 10.93 6.28 -32.51
CA ILE A 299 11.30 7.70 -32.63
C ILE A 299 12.58 8.00 -31.84
N LEU A 300 12.71 7.42 -30.65
CA LEU A 300 13.89 7.61 -29.79
C LEU A 300 15.10 6.76 -30.20
N GLY A 301 14.95 5.84 -31.18
CA GLY A 301 15.98 4.91 -31.58
C GLY A 301 16.27 3.80 -30.54
N ILE A 302 15.26 3.46 -29.73
CA ILE A 302 15.38 2.47 -28.65
C ILE A 302 14.88 1.12 -29.14
N LYS A 303 15.72 0.09 -29.03
CA LYS A 303 15.34 -1.30 -29.26
C LYS A 303 14.84 -1.92 -27.95
N VAL A 304 13.55 -2.13 -27.84
CA VAL A 304 12.93 -2.81 -26.69
C VAL A 304 13.14 -4.33 -26.83
N PRO A 305 13.65 -5.03 -25.81
CA PRO A 305 13.81 -6.48 -25.83
C PRO A 305 12.45 -7.20 -25.99
N GLU A 306 12.43 -8.29 -26.80
CA GLU A 306 11.20 -9.09 -27.04
C GLU A 306 10.58 -9.61 -25.74
N GLU A 307 11.41 -10.04 -24.80
CA GLU A 307 10.95 -10.53 -23.50
C GLU A 307 10.19 -9.46 -22.70
N ALA A 308 10.59 -8.19 -22.82
CA ALA A 308 9.84 -7.09 -22.20
C ALA A 308 8.50 -6.90 -22.92
N ILE A 309 8.47 -6.98 -24.24
CA ILE A 309 7.24 -6.84 -25.04
C ILE A 309 6.25 -7.96 -24.67
N LYS A 310 6.69 -9.22 -24.52
CA LYS A 310 5.84 -10.36 -24.14
C LYS A 310 5.21 -10.19 -22.74
N THR A 311 5.85 -9.45 -21.83
CA THR A 311 5.33 -9.23 -20.48
C THR A 311 4.41 -8.01 -20.37
N ALA A 312 4.34 -7.18 -21.40
CA ALA A 312 3.48 -6.00 -21.41
C ALA A 312 2.00 -6.41 -21.57
N VAL A 313 1.15 -5.81 -20.76
CA VAL A 313 -0.31 -5.99 -20.86
C VAL A 313 -0.92 -5.09 -21.92
N GLU A 314 -0.21 -4.03 -22.30
CA GLU A 314 -0.62 -3.05 -23.28
C GLU A 314 0.57 -2.62 -24.15
N ILE A 315 0.36 -2.56 -25.46
CA ILE A 315 1.37 -2.16 -26.43
C ILE A 315 0.76 -1.16 -27.40
N VAL A 316 1.30 0.07 -27.39
CA VAL A 316 1.03 1.10 -28.39
C VAL A 316 2.00 0.90 -29.56
N LYS A 317 1.46 0.74 -30.79
CA LYS A 317 2.23 0.45 -32.02
C LYS A 317 2.35 1.67 -32.92
#